data_312a37ccc8d17a9041e328b5d76c0011
#
_entry.id   312a37ccc8d17a9041e328b5d76c0011
#
_cell.length_a   1.000
_cell.length_b   1.000
_cell.length_c   1.000
_cell.angle_alpha   90.00
_cell.angle_beta   90.00
_cell.angle_gamma   90.00
#
_symmetry.space_group_name_H-M   'P 1'
#
loop_
_entity.id
_entity.type
_entity.pdbx_description
1 polymer ?
#
loop_
_entity_poly.entity_id
_entity_poly.type
_entity_poly.pdbx_seq_one_letter_code
_entity_poly.pdbx_strand_id
1 'polypeptide(L)'
;MTSLATLPVGPVRRVAFLGTPALAVPVLEALVHDGVDVAHVVTRADKRRGRGSELSPSPVKECARRLGIPVGHSVEELLDLHRRAPVDLGVVVAYGALVKPHVLRELPMVNIHVSLLPRWRGAAPIERALLAGDSETGVCIMQVEEGLDTGGVLATARMPIGRDTTADDIRSRLIADGTTLLLRQLRDGLSVPVPQEGEPTHAAKIEPDELRIDWSRSAEEISRLVRLGGAFTTHRGGRLKVHRAEVIDTESTHRGPGSVRVARDSIEIGAGIGAIRLIEVQPENKARMNASAWANGAKPGSDEVLGGG
;
A
#
# COMPACT_ATOMS: atom_id res chain seq x y z
N MET A 1 3.85 33.44 8.35
CA MET A 1 3.59 32.15 7.66
C MET A 1 3.46 32.43 6.18
N THR A 2 4.36 31.95 5.36
CA THR A 2 4.30 32.14 3.89
C THR A 2 3.20 31.24 3.35
N SER A 3 2.19 31.82 2.63
CA SER A 3 1.05 31.08 2.12
C SER A 3 1.46 30.06 1.05
N LEU A 4 0.81 28.88 1.05
CA LEU A 4 0.88 27.92 -0.04
C LEU A 4 0.32 28.51 -1.34
N ALA A 5 0.72 27.95 -2.48
CA ALA A 5 0.09 28.27 -3.75
C ALA A 5 -1.41 27.90 -3.69
N THR A 6 -2.24 28.78 -4.22
CA THR A 6 -3.69 28.59 -4.24
C THR A 6 -4.06 27.51 -5.23
N LEU A 7 -4.94 26.61 -4.83
CA LEU A 7 -5.51 25.60 -5.75
C LEU A 7 -6.24 26.29 -6.90
N PRO A 8 -6.14 25.76 -8.14
CA PRO A 8 -6.80 26.35 -9.29
C PRO A 8 -8.33 26.32 -9.14
N VAL A 9 -8.97 27.37 -9.66
CA VAL A 9 -10.44 27.46 -9.75
C VAL A 9 -10.87 26.97 -11.11
N GLY A 10 -11.88 26.10 -11.15
CA GLY A 10 -12.39 25.51 -12.39
C GLY A 10 -11.63 24.28 -12.86
N PRO A 11 -11.91 23.80 -14.08
CA PRO A 11 -11.31 22.58 -14.61
C PRO A 11 -9.80 22.65 -14.74
N VAL A 12 -9.10 21.59 -14.31
CA VAL A 12 -7.65 21.42 -14.41
C VAL A 12 -7.34 20.60 -15.66
N ARG A 13 -6.50 21.12 -16.54
CA ARG A 13 -6.20 20.48 -17.84
C ARG A 13 -4.76 20.05 -18.00
N ARG A 14 -3.83 20.76 -17.36
CA ARG A 14 -2.41 20.54 -17.49
C ARG A 14 -1.79 20.26 -16.13
N VAL A 15 -1.18 19.07 -15.96
CA VAL A 15 -0.66 18.65 -14.67
C VAL A 15 0.80 18.19 -14.75
N ALA A 16 1.50 18.24 -13.62
CA ALA A 16 2.70 17.45 -13.37
C ALA A 16 2.33 16.23 -12.51
N PHE A 17 2.91 15.07 -12.81
CA PHE A 17 2.66 13.85 -12.05
C PHE A 17 3.89 13.46 -11.23
N LEU A 18 3.69 13.19 -9.93
CA LEU A 18 4.76 12.77 -9.02
C LEU A 18 4.43 11.38 -8.45
N GLY A 19 5.19 10.37 -8.85
CA GLY A 19 4.93 8.99 -8.41
C GLY A 19 6.12 8.08 -8.62
N THR A 20 6.16 6.92 -7.95
CA THR A 20 7.32 6.01 -8.07
C THR A 20 6.93 4.54 -8.27
N PRO A 21 6.13 3.90 -7.38
CA PRO A 21 5.85 2.46 -7.46
C PRO A 21 4.79 2.13 -8.50
N ALA A 22 4.63 0.83 -8.76
CA ALA A 22 3.60 0.31 -9.66
C ALA A 22 2.17 0.76 -9.29
N LEU A 23 1.92 1.01 -8.02
CA LEU A 23 0.66 1.55 -7.50
C LEU A 23 0.22 2.85 -8.19
N ALA A 24 1.17 3.70 -8.58
CA ALA A 24 0.90 5.00 -9.20
C ALA A 24 0.67 4.91 -10.73
N VAL A 25 1.03 3.80 -11.36
CA VAL A 25 0.94 3.62 -12.82
C VAL A 25 -0.50 3.72 -13.33
N PRO A 26 -1.51 3.03 -12.74
CA PRO A 26 -2.89 3.13 -13.23
C PRO A 26 -3.45 4.56 -13.20
N VAL A 27 -3.02 5.38 -12.22
CA VAL A 27 -3.44 6.78 -12.13
C VAL A 27 -2.85 7.61 -13.27
N LEU A 28 -1.55 7.43 -13.56
CA LEU A 28 -0.88 8.11 -14.67
C LEU A 28 -1.52 7.75 -16.02
N GLU A 29 -1.79 6.47 -16.25
CA GLU A 29 -2.46 6.01 -17.49
C GLU A 29 -3.87 6.57 -17.60
N ALA A 30 -4.62 6.61 -16.52
CA ALA A 30 -5.98 7.14 -16.50
C ALA A 30 -6.02 8.64 -16.78
N LEU A 31 -5.08 9.45 -16.25
CA LEU A 31 -4.97 10.87 -16.56
C LEU A 31 -4.80 11.11 -18.07
N VAL A 32 -3.88 10.37 -18.69
CA VAL A 32 -3.62 10.48 -20.14
C VAL A 32 -4.81 10.01 -20.94
N HIS A 33 -5.45 8.91 -20.53
CA HIS A 33 -6.63 8.37 -21.22
C HIS A 33 -7.83 9.31 -21.17
N ASP A 34 -8.00 10.03 -20.05
CA ASP A 34 -9.07 11.04 -19.86
C ASP A 34 -8.76 12.39 -20.59
N GLY A 35 -7.64 12.46 -21.28
CA GLY A 35 -7.24 13.65 -22.06
C GLY A 35 -6.59 14.77 -21.24
N VAL A 36 -6.14 14.49 -20.02
CA VAL A 36 -5.37 15.43 -19.20
C VAL A 36 -3.96 15.56 -19.78
N ASP A 37 -3.48 16.79 -20.01
CA ASP A 37 -2.12 17.06 -20.43
C ASP A 37 -1.14 16.83 -19.25
N VAL A 38 -0.51 15.65 -19.21
CA VAL A 38 0.55 15.36 -18.25
C VAL A 38 1.87 15.88 -18.80
N ALA A 39 2.19 17.13 -18.51
CA ALA A 39 3.33 17.85 -19.07
C ALA A 39 4.69 17.27 -18.63
N HIS A 40 4.77 16.72 -17.42
CA HIS A 40 6.01 16.18 -16.86
C HIS A 40 5.72 15.14 -15.77
N VAL A 41 6.59 14.14 -15.68
CA VAL A 41 6.57 13.12 -14.62
C VAL A 41 7.82 13.26 -13.76
N VAL A 42 7.64 13.34 -12.44
CA VAL A 42 8.73 13.25 -11.48
C VAL A 42 8.68 11.91 -10.76
N THR A 43 9.77 11.18 -10.78
CA THR A 43 9.91 9.90 -10.09
C THR A 43 11.28 9.80 -9.43
N ARG A 44 11.41 8.95 -8.43
CA ARG A 44 12.72 8.73 -7.80
C ARG A 44 13.73 8.17 -8.80
N ALA A 45 15.00 8.52 -8.59
CA ALA A 45 16.11 8.02 -9.42
C ALA A 45 16.14 6.48 -9.45
N ASP A 46 16.65 5.94 -10.54
CA ASP A 46 16.80 4.51 -10.74
C ASP A 46 17.58 3.87 -9.59
N LYS A 47 17.13 2.72 -9.15
CA LYS A 47 17.75 1.97 -8.05
C LYS A 47 18.09 0.56 -8.50
N ARG A 48 19.11 -0.01 -7.88
CA ARG A 48 19.39 -1.44 -8.01
C ARG A 48 18.22 -2.26 -7.46
N ARG A 49 17.67 -3.16 -8.24
CA ARG A 49 16.58 -4.06 -7.86
C ARG A 49 17.00 -5.52 -8.08
N GLY A 50 16.58 -6.37 -7.14
CA GLY A 50 16.91 -7.80 -7.18
C GLY A 50 18.38 -8.09 -6.85
N ARG A 51 18.86 -9.29 -7.23
CA ARG A 51 20.23 -9.79 -6.98
C ARG A 51 21.27 -9.28 -8.01
N GLY A 52 20.86 -8.46 -8.98
CA GLY A 52 21.73 -7.92 -10.03
C GLY A 52 22.32 -6.55 -9.67
N SER A 53 23.37 -6.15 -10.40
CA SER A 53 24.03 -4.84 -10.29
C SER A 53 23.37 -3.77 -11.16
N GLU A 54 22.44 -4.12 -12.04
CA GLU A 54 21.82 -3.20 -12.98
C GLU A 54 20.82 -2.25 -12.29
N LEU A 55 20.85 -0.99 -12.73
CA LEU A 55 19.89 0.01 -12.34
C LEU A 55 18.57 -0.23 -13.09
N SER A 56 17.50 -0.47 -12.36
CA SER A 56 16.16 -0.60 -12.95
C SER A 56 15.39 0.70 -12.78
N PRO A 57 14.72 1.16 -13.84
CA PRO A 57 13.82 2.30 -13.78
C PRO A 57 12.64 2.02 -12.82
N SER A 58 12.03 3.10 -12.32
CA SER A 58 10.78 2.94 -11.57
C SER A 58 9.65 2.53 -12.53
N PRO A 59 8.61 1.82 -12.05
CA PRO A 59 7.43 1.50 -12.86
C PRO A 59 6.78 2.75 -13.49
N VAL A 60 6.74 3.85 -12.75
CA VAL A 60 6.24 5.13 -13.26
C VAL A 60 7.13 5.69 -14.38
N LYS A 61 8.47 5.56 -14.28
CA LYS A 61 9.39 5.98 -15.33
C LYS A 61 9.19 5.17 -16.62
N GLU A 62 9.02 3.86 -16.51
CA GLU A 62 8.73 2.98 -17.63
C GLU A 62 7.41 3.35 -18.31
N CYS A 63 6.36 3.57 -17.51
CA CYS A 63 5.06 4.00 -18.00
C CYS A 63 5.14 5.36 -18.73
N ALA A 64 5.75 6.37 -18.10
CA ALA A 64 5.89 7.70 -18.68
C ALA A 64 6.64 7.68 -20.03
N ARG A 65 7.72 6.89 -20.13
CA ARG A 65 8.45 6.70 -21.39
C ARG A 65 7.57 6.08 -22.48
N ARG A 66 6.78 5.06 -22.14
CA ARG A 66 5.83 4.44 -23.08
C ARG A 66 4.78 5.43 -23.58
N LEU A 67 4.36 6.35 -22.71
CA LEU A 67 3.38 7.40 -23.02
C LEU A 67 4.01 8.63 -23.69
N GLY A 68 5.34 8.66 -23.89
CA GLY A 68 6.05 9.79 -24.49
C GLY A 68 6.15 11.04 -23.60
N ILE A 69 5.98 10.88 -22.28
CA ILE A 69 5.98 11.98 -21.32
C ILE A 69 7.40 12.23 -20.81
N PRO A 70 7.88 13.48 -20.76
CA PRO A 70 9.17 13.83 -20.17
C PRO A 70 9.28 13.42 -18.70
N VAL A 71 10.43 12.87 -18.30
CA VAL A 71 10.67 12.37 -16.94
C VAL A 71 11.86 13.05 -16.30
N GLY A 72 11.65 13.61 -15.12
CA GLY A 72 12.67 14.12 -14.21
C GLY A 72 12.77 13.34 -12.90
N HIS A 73 13.76 13.67 -12.10
CA HIS A 73 14.02 13.01 -10.81
C HIS A 73 14.02 13.98 -9.64
N SER A 74 13.80 15.27 -9.88
CA SER A 74 13.84 16.34 -8.91
C SER A 74 12.58 17.21 -9.00
N VAL A 75 12.06 17.60 -7.85
CA VAL A 75 10.96 18.58 -7.76
C VAL A 75 11.46 20.01 -8.07
N GLU A 76 12.75 20.25 -7.91
CA GLU A 76 13.39 21.52 -8.31
C GLU A 76 13.40 21.67 -9.84
N GLU A 77 13.74 20.60 -10.59
CA GLU A 77 13.62 20.60 -12.05
C GLU A 77 12.18 20.84 -12.49
N LEU A 78 11.21 20.22 -11.81
CA LEU A 78 9.80 20.46 -12.08
C LEU A 78 9.43 21.95 -11.85
N LEU A 79 9.93 22.56 -10.77
CA LEU A 79 9.65 23.95 -10.47
C LEU A 79 10.20 24.88 -11.55
N ASP A 80 11.41 24.63 -12.03
CA ASP A 80 12.01 25.39 -13.14
C ASP A 80 11.23 25.20 -14.46
N LEU A 81 10.71 24.02 -14.72
CA LEU A 81 9.83 23.76 -15.85
C LEU A 81 8.49 24.50 -15.71
N HIS A 82 7.89 24.45 -14.52
CA HIS A 82 6.65 25.17 -14.20
C HIS A 82 6.78 26.68 -14.42
N ARG A 83 7.90 27.28 -14.01
CA ARG A 83 8.17 28.73 -14.22
C ARG A 83 8.26 29.10 -15.71
N ARG A 84 8.71 28.20 -16.57
CA ARG A 84 8.83 28.42 -18.03
C ARG A 84 7.56 28.07 -18.80
N ALA A 85 6.89 27.01 -18.40
CA ALA A 85 5.67 26.50 -18.99
C ALA A 85 4.73 25.99 -17.89
N PRO A 86 3.90 26.86 -17.33
CA PRO A 86 3.08 26.56 -16.17
C PRO A 86 2.19 25.33 -16.34
N VAL A 87 2.10 24.52 -15.30
CA VAL A 87 1.08 23.49 -15.12
C VAL A 87 0.08 23.99 -14.08
N ASP A 88 -1.17 23.56 -14.18
CA ASP A 88 -2.23 24.00 -13.26
C ASP A 88 -2.06 23.40 -11.87
N LEU A 89 -1.56 22.14 -11.81
CA LEU A 89 -1.55 21.35 -10.59
C LEU A 89 -0.46 20.26 -10.62
N GLY A 90 0.13 19.97 -9.46
CA GLY A 90 0.89 18.75 -9.23
C GLY A 90 -0.02 17.64 -8.68
N VAL A 91 0.03 16.46 -9.28
CA VAL A 91 -0.68 15.25 -8.81
C VAL A 91 0.34 14.30 -8.20
N VAL A 92 0.21 14.03 -6.91
CA VAL A 92 1.13 13.17 -6.15
C VAL A 92 0.46 11.83 -5.88
N VAL A 93 1.16 10.73 -6.19
CA VAL A 93 0.69 9.37 -5.90
C VAL A 93 1.89 8.52 -5.47
N ALA A 94 1.99 8.22 -4.19
CA ALA A 94 3.08 7.38 -3.64
C ALA A 94 4.47 7.81 -4.15
N TYR A 95 4.77 9.08 -4.14
CA TYR A 95 6.05 9.63 -4.61
C TYR A 95 7.24 9.19 -3.75
N GLY A 96 7.02 9.07 -2.43
CA GLY A 96 8.01 8.55 -1.50
C GLY A 96 9.11 9.55 -1.10
N ALA A 97 8.83 10.86 -1.25
CA ALA A 97 9.63 11.94 -0.70
C ALA A 97 8.71 13.12 -0.35
N LEU A 98 9.13 13.91 0.64
CA LEU A 98 8.44 15.15 0.98
C LEU A 98 8.70 16.21 -0.09
N VAL A 99 7.67 16.95 -0.44
CA VAL A 99 7.78 18.15 -1.29
C VAL A 99 8.16 19.31 -0.39
N LYS A 100 9.22 20.02 -0.77
CA LYS A 100 9.74 21.12 0.05
C LYS A 100 8.81 22.34 0.04
N PRO A 101 8.76 23.12 1.14
CA PRO A 101 7.86 24.25 1.28
C PRO A 101 7.95 25.29 0.15
N HIS A 102 9.16 25.59 -0.35
CA HIS A 102 9.33 26.56 -1.43
C HIS A 102 8.66 26.13 -2.75
N VAL A 103 8.60 24.82 -3.02
CA VAL A 103 7.90 24.27 -4.18
C VAL A 103 6.39 24.44 -4.01
N LEU A 104 5.86 24.13 -2.83
CA LEU A 104 4.43 24.23 -2.51
C LEU A 104 3.90 25.67 -2.51
N ARG A 105 4.80 26.66 -2.40
CA ARG A 105 4.42 28.09 -2.51
C ARG A 105 4.20 28.54 -3.95
N GLU A 106 4.77 27.83 -4.93
CA GLU A 106 4.67 28.18 -6.34
C GLU A 106 3.75 27.23 -7.12
N LEU A 107 3.80 25.94 -6.80
CA LEU A 107 3.02 24.91 -7.47
C LEU A 107 2.05 24.23 -6.49
N PRO A 108 0.74 24.46 -6.63
CA PRO A 108 -0.25 23.77 -5.82
C PRO A 108 -0.27 22.28 -6.17
N MET A 109 -0.44 21.42 -5.17
CA MET A 109 -0.43 19.97 -5.37
C MET A 109 -1.56 19.28 -4.60
N VAL A 110 -2.04 18.18 -5.16
CA VAL A 110 -2.95 17.24 -4.48
C VAL A 110 -2.31 15.86 -4.43
N ASN A 111 -2.67 15.09 -3.40
CA ASN A 111 -2.20 13.72 -3.22
C ASN A 111 -3.37 12.75 -3.14
N ILE A 112 -3.25 11.58 -3.78
CA ILE A 112 -4.11 10.42 -3.53
C ILE A 112 -3.55 9.70 -2.31
N HIS A 113 -4.22 9.82 -1.17
CA HIS A 113 -3.84 9.15 0.06
C HIS A 113 -4.81 8.01 0.38
N VAL A 114 -4.27 6.80 0.55
CA VAL A 114 -5.07 5.56 0.65
C VAL A 114 -5.43 5.24 2.11
N SER A 115 -6.02 6.21 2.79
CA SER A 115 -6.68 6.06 4.09
C SER A 115 -7.82 7.07 4.27
N LEU A 116 -8.60 6.90 5.33
CA LEU A 116 -9.57 7.88 5.82
C LEU A 116 -8.87 8.85 6.78
N LEU A 117 -8.28 9.91 6.25
CA LEU A 117 -7.60 10.93 7.04
C LEU A 117 -8.54 11.56 8.11
N PRO A 118 -8.02 11.88 9.32
CA PRO A 118 -6.62 11.90 9.73
C PRO A 118 -6.02 10.56 10.15
N ARG A 119 -6.78 9.46 10.02
CA ARG A 119 -6.29 8.12 10.37
C ARG A 119 -5.29 7.63 9.33
N TRP A 120 -4.19 7.05 9.83
CA TRP A 120 -3.14 6.43 9.01
C TRP A 120 -2.41 7.41 8.07
N ARG A 121 -1.98 8.57 8.56
CA ARG A 121 -1.00 9.41 7.87
C ARG A 121 0.32 8.65 7.73
N GLY A 122 0.97 8.67 6.57
CA GLY A 122 2.30 8.09 6.39
C GLY A 122 2.42 7.01 5.31
N ALA A 123 3.38 6.10 5.47
CA ALA A 123 3.90 5.29 4.37
C ALA A 123 3.13 3.98 4.08
N ALA A 124 2.42 3.42 5.06
CA ALA A 124 1.79 2.10 4.96
C ALA A 124 0.34 2.08 5.50
N PRO A 125 -0.54 3.00 5.05
CA PRO A 125 -1.88 3.14 5.61
C PRO A 125 -2.76 1.89 5.42
N ILE A 126 -2.68 1.21 4.27
CA ILE A 126 -3.43 -0.01 3.98
C ILE A 126 -3.03 -1.13 4.94
N GLU A 127 -1.74 -1.34 5.07
CA GLU A 127 -1.17 -2.40 5.91
C GLU A 127 -1.51 -2.16 7.38
N ARG A 128 -1.41 -0.93 7.85
CA ARG A 128 -1.71 -0.58 9.26
C ARG A 128 -3.20 -0.68 9.57
N ALA A 129 -4.07 -0.26 8.66
CA ALA A 129 -5.52 -0.44 8.81
C ALA A 129 -5.90 -1.92 8.93
N LEU A 130 -5.32 -2.77 8.06
CA LEU A 130 -5.57 -4.21 8.07
C LEU A 130 -5.06 -4.86 9.35
N LEU A 131 -3.84 -4.55 9.80
CA LEU A 131 -3.27 -5.08 11.05
C LEU A 131 -4.05 -4.64 12.29
N ALA A 132 -4.51 -3.38 12.32
CA ALA A 132 -5.32 -2.87 13.42
C ALA A 132 -6.71 -3.53 13.49
N GLY A 133 -7.15 -4.20 12.42
CA GLY A 133 -8.48 -4.79 12.35
C GLY A 133 -9.58 -3.77 12.12
N ASP A 134 -9.27 -2.68 11.41
CA ASP A 134 -10.27 -1.70 11.02
C ASP A 134 -11.35 -2.38 10.17
N SER A 135 -12.62 -2.05 10.42
CA SER A 135 -13.75 -2.57 9.65
C SER A 135 -13.97 -1.85 8.34
N GLU A 136 -13.37 -0.67 8.17
CA GLU A 136 -13.40 0.14 6.95
C GLU A 136 -12.08 0.87 6.74
N THR A 137 -11.80 1.23 5.50
CA THR A 137 -10.73 2.13 5.08
C THR A 137 -11.25 3.01 3.96
N GLY A 138 -10.39 3.75 3.29
CA GLY A 138 -10.79 4.59 2.17
C GLY A 138 -9.63 5.28 1.49
N VAL A 139 -9.96 6.17 0.59
CA VAL A 139 -9.02 7.02 -0.13
C VAL A 139 -9.47 8.46 -0.07
N CYS A 140 -8.53 9.36 0.15
CA CYS A 140 -8.74 10.80 0.14
C CYS A 140 -7.96 11.45 -1.01
N ILE A 141 -8.59 12.42 -1.69
CA ILE A 141 -7.87 13.43 -2.45
C ILE A 141 -7.63 14.58 -1.49
N MET A 142 -6.37 14.90 -1.20
CA MET A 142 -6.00 15.92 -0.22
C MET A 142 -5.03 16.94 -0.82
N GLN A 143 -5.06 18.17 -0.34
CA GLN A 143 -4.05 19.18 -0.64
C GLN A 143 -2.72 18.78 -0.01
N VAL A 144 -1.62 18.98 -0.73
CA VAL A 144 -0.27 18.75 -0.17
C VAL A 144 0.17 19.98 0.57
N GLU A 145 0.57 19.80 1.83
CA GLU A 145 1.10 20.83 2.72
C GLU A 145 2.50 20.45 3.25
N GLU A 146 3.08 21.29 4.08
CA GLU A 146 4.43 21.05 4.63
C GLU A 146 4.49 19.82 5.55
N GLY A 147 3.41 19.51 6.27
CA GLY A 147 3.29 18.35 7.14
C GLY A 147 2.99 17.07 6.38
N LEU A 148 3.41 15.93 6.92
CA LEU A 148 3.13 14.62 6.33
C LEU A 148 1.63 14.31 6.41
N ASP A 149 0.97 14.34 5.24
CA ASP A 149 -0.45 14.04 5.06
C ASP A 149 -1.39 14.87 5.98
N THR A 150 -1.03 16.16 6.22
CA THR A 150 -1.80 17.06 7.11
C THR A 150 -2.80 17.95 6.39
N GLY A 151 -2.68 18.08 5.08
CA GLY A 151 -3.49 19.02 4.31
C GLY A 151 -4.97 18.70 4.28
N GLY A 152 -5.76 19.71 3.92
CA GLY A 152 -7.22 19.59 3.83
C GLY A 152 -7.67 18.58 2.78
N VAL A 153 -8.79 17.91 3.04
CA VAL A 153 -9.35 16.86 2.18
C VAL A 153 -10.39 17.48 1.21
N LEU A 154 -10.20 17.18 -0.09
CA LEU A 154 -11.12 17.64 -1.15
C LEU A 154 -12.24 16.64 -1.44
N ALA A 155 -11.91 15.35 -1.38
CA ALA A 155 -12.85 14.27 -1.67
C ALA A 155 -12.46 12.98 -0.96
N THR A 156 -13.43 12.14 -0.64
CA THR A 156 -13.22 10.86 0.05
C THR A 156 -14.10 9.77 -0.55
N ALA A 157 -13.56 8.55 -0.67
CA ALA A 157 -14.34 7.34 -0.88
C ALA A 157 -14.03 6.33 0.23
N ARG A 158 -15.05 5.59 0.66
CA ARG A 158 -14.95 4.58 1.74
C ARG A 158 -15.08 3.19 1.17
N MET A 159 -14.40 2.24 1.80
CA MET A 159 -14.42 0.83 1.45
C MET A 159 -14.49 -0.01 2.73
N PRO A 160 -15.43 -0.97 2.86
CA PRO A 160 -15.42 -1.92 3.97
C PRO A 160 -14.25 -2.91 3.83
N ILE A 161 -13.67 -3.32 4.96
CA ILE A 161 -12.66 -4.39 5.03
C ILE A 161 -13.36 -5.66 5.48
N GLY A 162 -13.58 -6.59 4.57
CA GLY A 162 -14.15 -7.89 4.86
C GLY A 162 -13.14 -8.86 5.50
N ARG A 163 -13.66 -10.00 5.96
CA ARG A 163 -12.88 -11.02 6.69
C ARG A 163 -11.74 -11.61 5.87
N ASP A 164 -11.92 -11.72 4.54
CA ASP A 164 -10.96 -12.30 3.61
C ASP A 164 -10.26 -11.25 2.73
N THR A 165 -10.58 -9.98 2.93
CA THR A 165 -10.00 -8.88 2.12
C THR A 165 -8.50 -8.79 2.36
N THR A 166 -7.70 -8.91 1.31
CA THR A 166 -6.24 -8.79 1.34
C THR A 166 -5.78 -7.34 1.17
N ALA A 167 -4.52 -7.07 1.51
CA ALA A 167 -3.92 -5.76 1.24
C ALA A 167 -3.89 -5.42 -0.26
N ASP A 168 -3.75 -6.43 -1.13
CA ASP A 168 -3.77 -6.23 -2.58
C ASP A 168 -5.16 -5.89 -3.10
N ASP A 169 -6.23 -6.50 -2.54
CA ASP A 169 -7.61 -6.14 -2.86
C ASP A 169 -7.91 -4.69 -2.47
N ILE A 170 -7.53 -4.31 -1.24
CA ILE A 170 -7.69 -2.93 -0.74
C ILE A 170 -6.95 -1.96 -1.66
N ARG A 171 -5.69 -2.25 -1.95
CA ARG A 171 -4.83 -1.40 -2.78
C ARG A 171 -5.42 -1.18 -4.16
N SER A 172 -5.84 -2.26 -4.81
CA SER A 172 -6.43 -2.20 -6.16
C SER A 172 -7.71 -1.38 -6.17
N ARG A 173 -8.59 -1.60 -5.20
CA ARG A 173 -9.86 -0.86 -5.08
C ARG A 173 -9.66 0.61 -4.76
N LEU A 174 -8.82 0.94 -3.76
CA LEU A 174 -8.61 2.33 -3.36
C LEU A 174 -7.91 3.16 -4.45
N ILE A 175 -7.05 2.55 -5.25
CA ILE A 175 -6.45 3.25 -6.41
C ILE A 175 -7.49 3.51 -7.49
N ALA A 176 -8.36 2.57 -7.79
CA ALA A 176 -9.44 2.77 -8.75
C ALA A 176 -10.43 3.87 -8.29
N ASP A 177 -10.85 3.81 -7.03
CA ASP A 177 -11.76 4.80 -6.44
C ASP A 177 -11.09 6.19 -6.36
N GLY A 178 -9.82 6.26 -5.92
CA GLY A 178 -9.04 7.49 -5.86
C GLY A 178 -8.78 8.10 -7.24
N THR A 179 -8.54 7.28 -8.25
CA THR A 179 -8.42 7.73 -9.64
C THR A 179 -9.72 8.35 -10.13
N THR A 180 -10.85 7.69 -9.88
CA THR A 180 -12.17 8.20 -10.24
C THR A 180 -12.47 9.54 -9.57
N LEU A 181 -12.18 9.64 -8.26
CA LEU A 181 -12.33 10.90 -7.51
C LEU A 181 -11.44 12.01 -8.08
N LEU A 182 -10.17 11.71 -8.35
CA LEU A 182 -9.23 12.68 -8.92
C LEU A 182 -9.71 13.20 -10.26
N LEU A 183 -10.04 12.31 -11.21
CA LEU A 183 -10.51 12.70 -12.54
C LEU A 183 -11.76 13.58 -12.48
N ARG A 184 -12.70 13.25 -11.56
CA ARG A 184 -13.86 14.09 -11.30
C ARG A 184 -13.45 15.48 -10.80
N GLN A 185 -12.56 15.56 -9.82
CA GLN A 185 -12.05 16.83 -9.27
C GLN A 185 -11.35 17.67 -10.37
N LEU A 186 -10.57 17.05 -11.25
CA LEU A 186 -9.89 17.75 -12.32
C LEU A 186 -10.87 18.29 -13.37
N ARG A 187 -11.93 17.54 -13.69
CA ARG A 187 -12.94 17.89 -14.70
C ARG A 187 -13.91 18.95 -14.21
N ASP A 188 -14.45 18.78 -13.01
CA ASP A 188 -15.52 19.63 -12.47
C ASP A 188 -14.98 20.86 -11.73
N GLY A 189 -13.67 20.90 -11.45
CA GLY A 189 -12.98 21.85 -10.58
C GLY A 189 -12.75 21.26 -9.19
N LEU A 190 -11.65 21.69 -8.56
CA LEU A 190 -11.26 21.20 -7.24
C LEU A 190 -12.22 21.72 -6.16
N SER A 191 -12.69 20.83 -5.31
CA SER A 191 -13.45 21.20 -4.12
C SER A 191 -12.60 22.03 -3.15
N VAL A 192 -13.24 22.83 -2.32
CA VAL A 192 -12.54 23.53 -1.24
C VAL A 192 -12.00 22.50 -0.25
N PRO A 193 -10.71 22.55 0.08
CA PRO A 193 -10.13 21.62 1.06
C PRO A 193 -10.79 21.80 2.45
N VAL A 194 -11.27 20.71 3.01
CA VAL A 194 -11.84 20.69 4.36
C VAL A 194 -10.75 20.25 5.34
N PRO A 195 -10.46 21.00 6.41
CA PRO A 195 -9.50 20.58 7.42
C PRO A 195 -9.83 19.19 7.97
N GLN A 196 -8.78 18.41 8.27
CA GLN A 196 -8.95 17.10 8.88
C GLN A 196 -9.41 17.25 10.33
N GLU A 197 -10.41 16.48 10.74
CA GLU A 197 -10.96 16.48 12.10
C GLU A 197 -10.68 15.15 12.81
N GLY A 198 -10.41 15.19 14.11
CA GLY A 198 -10.14 14.03 14.96
C GLY A 198 -8.65 13.80 15.22
N GLU A 199 -8.35 12.78 16.03
CA GLU A 199 -6.99 12.42 16.42
C GLU A 199 -6.24 11.70 15.29
N PRO A 200 -5.09 12.23 14.84
CA PRO A 200 -4.31 11.60 13.80
C PRO A 200 -3.64 10.32 14.29
N THR A 201 -3.60 9.30 13.44
CA THR A 201 -2.77 8.12 13.65
C THR A 201 -1.74 7.99 12.53
N HIS A 202 -0.62 7.32 12.83
CA HIS A 202 0.51 7.23 11.91
C HIS A 202 0.71 5.82 11.38
N ALA A 203 0.92 5.72 10.07
CA ALA A 203 1.18 4.49 9.35
C ALA A 203 2.67 4.34 9.02
N ALA A 204 3.46 3.92 10.02
CA ALA A 204 4.86 3.58 9.80
C ALA A 204 4.98 2.46 8.79
N LYS A 205 6.06 2.49 7.99
CA LYS A 205 6.40 1.41 7.05
C LYS A 205 6.43 0.07 7.78
N ILE A 206 6.02 -0.99 7.09
CA ILE A 206 6.14 -2.36 7.62
C ILE A 206 7.59 -2.82 7.46
N GLU A 207 8.19 -3.20 8.58
CA GLU A 207 9.52 -3.76 8.59
C GLU A 207 9.47 -5.29 8.36
N PRO A 208 10.49 -5.90 7.74
CA PRO A 208 10.49 -7.33 7.41
C PRO A 208 10.22 -8.26 8.60
N ASP A 209 10.68 -7.89 9.79
CA ASP A 209 10.50 -8.71 11.00
C ASP A 209 9.05 -8.67 11.52
N GLU A 210 8.30 -7.64 11.23
CA GLU A 210 6.87 -7.56 11.56
C GLU A 210 6.02 -8.60 10.79
N LEU A 211 6.56 -9.15 9.69
CA LEU A 211 5.90 -10.20 8.91
C LEU A 211 6.13 -11.61 9.49
N ARG A 212 6.92 -11.76 10.54
CA ARG A 212 7.09 -13.02 11.25
C ARG A 212 5.84 -13.32 12.06
N ILE A 213 5.25 -14.49 11.84
CA ILE A 213 4.07 -14.93 12.60
C ILE A 213 4.47 -15.21 14.05
N ASP A 214 3.84 -14.50 14.96
CA ASP A 214 3.85 -14.77 16.39
C ASP A 214 2.62 -15.64 16.72
N TRP A 215 2.85 -16.93 16.91
CA TRP A 215 1.77 -17.89 17.18
C TRP A 215 1.12 -17.69 18.56
N SER A 216 1.70 -16.90 19.46
CA SER A 216 1.07 -16.56 20.74
C SER A 216 -0.11 -15.57 20.58
N ARG A 217 -0.24 -14.94 19.43
CA ARG A 217 -1.35 -14.06 19.10
C ARG A 217 -2.61 -14.84 18.76
N SER A 218 -3.76 -14.13 18.70
CA SER A 218 -5.02 -14.74 18.26
C SER A 218 -5.00 -15.14 16.79
N ALA A 219 -5.79 -16.14 16.41
CA ALA A 219 -5.97 -16.55 15.02
C ALA A 219 -6.42 -15.40 14.11
N GLU A 220 -7.24 -14.49 14.59
CA GLU A 220 -7.68 -13.30 13.87
C GLU A 220 -6.52 -12.34 13.59
N GLU A 221 -5.64 -12.08 14.57
CA GLU A 221 -4.45 -11.24 14.35
C GLU A 221 -3.47 -11.87 13.35
N ILE A 222 -3.26 -13.19 13.45
CA ILE A 222 -2.41 -13.94 12.52
C ILE A 222 -3.03 -13.91 11.11
N SER A 223 -4.34 -14.09 10.99
CA SER A 223 -5.04 -13.99 9.70
C SER A 223 -4.86 -12.61 9.07
N ARG A 224 -4.97 -11.53 9.85
CA ARG A 224 -4.69 -10.17 9.37
C ARG A 224 -3.28 -10.02 8.83
N LEU A 225 -2.28 -10.57 9.54
CA LEU A 225 -0.89 -10.58 9.10
C LEU A 225 -0.70 -11.35 7.79
N VAL A 226 -1.33 -12.52 7.64
CA VAL A 226 -1.27 -13.33 6.41
C VAL A 226 -1.87 -12.56 5.23
N ARG A 227 -2.96 -11.84 5.44
CA ARG A 227 -3.64 -11.03 4.42
C ARG A 227 -2.84 -9.80 3.95
N LEU A 228 -1.80 -9.38 4.69
CA LEU A 228 -0.86 -8.37 4.19
C LEU A 228 -0.04 -8.87 3.00
N GLY A 229 0.18 -10.19 2.95
CA GLY A 229 1.17 -10.79 2.06
C GLY A 229 2.59 -10.78 2.67
N GLY A 230 3.32 -11.86 2.42
CA GLY A 230 4.69 -11.98 2.90
C GLY A 230 4.86 -12.52 4.31
N ALA A 231 3.78 -12.81 5.06
CA ALA A 231 3.83 -13.45 6.37
C ALA A 231 4.63 -14.76 6.33
N PHE A 232 5.42 -15.01 7.36
CA PHE A 232 6.24 -16.21 7.43
C PHE A 232 6.42 -16.72 8.85
N THR A 233 6.73 -18.01 8.93
CA THR A 233 7.17 -18.70 10.14
C THR A 233 8.41 -19.52 9.83
N THR A 234 8.89 -20.33 10.80
CA THR A 234 9.95 -21.32 10.59
C THR A 234 9.42 -22.73 10.81
N HIS A 235 9.94 -23.67 10.02
CA HIS A 235 9.73 -25.10 10.18
C HIS A 235 11.08 -25.80 10.07
N ARG A 236 11.53 -26.48 11.14
CA ARG A 236 12.85 -27.14 11.20
C ARG A 236 13.99 -26.22 10.77
N GLY A 237 13.99 -24.97 11.25
CA GLY A 237 14.98 -23.95 10.91
C GLY A 237 14.85 -23.29 9.54
N GLY A 238 14.06 -23.84 8.61
CA GLY A 238 13.79 -23.28 7.30
C GLY A 238 12.61 -22.31 7.31
N ARG A 239 12.68 -21.27 6.47
CA ARG A 239 11.59 -20.29 6.34
C ARG A 239 10.39 -20.90 5.60
N LEU A 240 9.21 -20.77 6.17
CA LEU A 240 7.93 -21.14 5.57
C LEU A 240 7.06 -19.90 5.45
N LYS A 241 6.85 -19.40 4.22
CA LYS A 241 5.89 -18.32 3.98
C LYS A 241 4.48 -18.87 3.99
N VAL A 242 3.56 -18.11 4.57
CA VAL A 242 2.12 -18.40 4.57
C VAL A 242 1.44 -17.37 3.68
N HIS A 243 0.90 -17.84 2.56
CA HIS A 243 0.26 -16.98 1.57
C HIS A 243 -1.25 -16.88 1.76
N ARG A 244 -1.86 -17.96 2.27
CA ARG A 244 -3.28 -18.01 2.52
C ARG A 244 -3.58 -18.92 3.70
N ALA A 245 -4.47 -18.46 4.57
CA ALA A 245 -4.92 -19.19 5.75
C ALA A 245 -6.35 -18.79 6.11
N GLU A 246 -7.04 -19.64 6.84
CA GLU A 246 -8.39 -19.42 7.35
C GLU A 246 -8.38 -19.52 8.87
N VAL A 247 -9.12 -18.64 9.51
CA VAL A 247 -9.43 -18.78 10.93
C VAL A 247 -10.41 -19.90 11.09
N ILE A 248 -10.11 -20.84 11.96
CA ILE A 248 -11.02 -21.92 12.32
C ILE A 248 -11.45 -21.75 13.76
N ASP A 249 -12.77 -21.79 13.96
CA ASP A 249 -13.37 -21.74 15.28
C ASP A 249 -13.35 -23.17 15.84
N THR A 250 -12.29 -23.51 16.56
CA THR A 250 -12.17 -24.79 17.22
C THR A 250 -12.12 -24.55 18.74
N GLU A 251 -13.10 -25.06 19.43
CA GLU A 251 -12.92 -25.35 20.85
C GLU A 251 -11.68 -26.22 20.98
N SER A 252 -10.64 -25.62 21.43
CA SER A 252 -9.29 -26.04 21.75
C SER A 252 -9.00 -27.56 21.79
N THR A 253 -8.59 -28.11 20.64
CA THR A 253 -7.87 -29.39 20.59
C THR A 253 -6.39 -29.22 20.31
N HIS A 254 -5.89 -27.96 20.27
CA HIS A 254 -4.49 -27.65 20.02
C HIS A 254 -3.66 -27.64 21.31
N ARG A 255 -2.43 -28.17 21.22
CA ARG A 255 -1.50 -28.27 22.35
C ARG A 255 -0.82 -26.94 22.71
N GLY A 256 -1.24 -25.82 22.13
CA GLY A 256 -0.69 -24.50 22.34
C GLY A 256 -0.24 -23.79 21.07
N PRO A 257 0.29 -22.56 21.21
CA PRO A 257 0.74 -21.75 20.09
C PRO A 257 1.79 -22.45 19.20
N GLY A 258 1.56 -22.42 17.89
CA GLY A 258 2.45 -23.03 16.91
C GLY A 258 2.32 -24.56 16.76
N SER A 259 1.54 -25.25 17.66
CA SER A 259 1.36 -26.71 17.57
C SER A 259 0.71 -27.10 16.26
N VAL A 260 1.26 -28.12 15.60
CA VAL A 260 0.80 -28.61 14.31
C VAL A 260 -0.18 -29.76 14.49
N ARG A 261 -1.31 -29.68 13.80
CA ARG A 261 -2.27 -30.77 13.64
C ARG A 261 -2.47 -31.05 12.17
N VAL A 262 -2.10 -32.26 11.74
CA VAL A 262 -2.35 -32.74 10.38
C VAL A 262 -3.62 -33.58 10.39
N ALA A 263 -4.65 -33.16 9.66
CA ALA A 263 -5.82 -33.95 9.35
C ALA A 263 -5.70 -34.47 7.89
N ARG A 264 -6.65 -35.33 7.47
CA ARG A 264 -6.58 -36.01 6.17
C ARG A 264 -6.32 -35.04 4.99
N ASP A 265 -6.97 -33.87 4.99
CA ASP A 265 -6.92 -32.91 3.89
C ASP A 265 -6.60 -31.47 4.35
N SER A 266 -6.21 -31.29 5.61
CA SER A 266 -5.93 -29.98 6.17
C SER A 266 -4.76 -29.99 7.15
N ILE A 267 -4.11 -28.85 7.25
CA ILE A 267 -3.09 -28.59 8.26
C ILE A 267 -3.52 -27.39 9.09
N GLU A 268 -3.56 -27.58 10.38
CA GLU A 268 -4.05 -26.60 11.35
C GLU A 268 -2.96 -26.31 12.35
N ILE A 269 -2.83 -25.04 12.69
CA ILE A 269 -1.82 -24.55 13.62
C ILE A 269 -2.52 -23.85 14.76
N GLY A 270 -2.19 -24.24 15.99
CA GLY A 270 -2.69 -23.59 17.18
C GLY A 270 -2.19 -22.16 17.28
N ALA A 271 -3.07 -21.24 17.66
CA ALA A 271 -2.76 -19.86 17.98
C ALA A 271 -2.89 -19.65 19.50
N GLY A 272 -2.53 -18.47 20.01
CA GLY A 272 -2.78 -18.12 21.41
C GLY A 272 -4.27 -18.17 21.75
N ILE A 273 -5.13 -17.77 20.82
CA ILE A 273 -6.58 -17.92 20.87
C ILE A 273 -7.05 -18.43 19.52
N GLY A 274 -7.74 -19.58 19.50
CA GLY A 274 -8.22 -20.20 18.27
C GLY A 274 -7.14 -20.94 17.50
N ALA A 275 -7.37 -21.19 16.22
CA ALA A 275 -6.43 -21.85 15.33
C ALA A 275 -6.53 -21.32 13.88
N ILE A 276 -5.47 -21.58 13.11
CA ILE A 276 -5.36 -21.21 11.70
C ILE A 276 -5.25 -22.48 10.87
N ARG A 277 -6.07 -22.63 9.85
CA ARG A 277 -5.90 -23.62 8.79
C ARG A 277 -5.02 -23.02 7.70
N LEU A 278 -3.89 -23.64 7.42
CA LEU A 278 -3.03 -23.25 6.31
C LEU A 278 -3.63 -23.73 5.00
N ILE A 279 -3.75 -22.85 4.02
CA ILE A 279 -4.28 -23.16 2.69
C ILE A 279 -3.15 -23.19 1.67
N GLU A 280 -2.30 -22.20 1.69
CA GLU A 280 -1.24 -22.04 0.70
C GLU A 280 0.05 -21.53 1.36
N VAL A 281 1.14 -22.23 1.11
CA VAL A 281 2.44 -21.98 1.72
C VAL A 281 3.56 -22.01 0.68
N GLN A 282 4.72 -21.49 1.08
CA GLN A 282 5.93 -21.56 0.27
C GLN A 282 7.12 -21.86 1.17
N PRO A 283 7.64 -23.09 1.15
CA PRO A 283 8.89 -23.43 1.81
C PRO A 283 10.08 -22.67 1.18
N GLU A 284 11.13 -22.52 1.94
CA GLU A 284 12.34 -21.89 1.46
C GLU A 284 12.87 -22.56 0.19
N ASN A 285 13.26 -21.76 -0.81
CA ASN A 285 13.77 -22.20 -2.11
C ASN A 285 12.82 -23.12 -2.92
N LYS A 286 11.53 -23.17 -2.58
CA LYS A 286 10.49 -23.90 -3.32
C LYS A 286 9.47 -22.98 -3.94
N ALA A 287 8.69 -23.50 -4.87
CA ALA A 287 7.52 -22.82 -5.40
C ALA A 287 6.40 -22.76 -4.35
N ARG A 288 5.50 -21.81 -4.51
CA ARG A 288 4.24 -21.71 -3.79
C ARG A 288 3.37 -22.94 -4.06
N MET A 289 2.77 -23.52 -3.03
CA MET A 289 2.05 -24.78 -3.12
C MET A 289 0.90 -24.85 -2.11
N ASN A 290 -0.01 -25.77 -2.33
CA ASN A 290 -1.06 -26.10 -1.37
C ASN A 290 -0.44 -26.62 -0.05
N ALA A 291 -0.99 -26.21 1.08
CA ALA A 291 -0.46 -26.60 2.40
C ALA A 291 -0.56 -28.10 2.64
N SER A 292 -1.57 -28.80 2.11
CA SER A 292 -1.67 -30.27 2.22
C SER A 292 -0.56 -30.98 1.43
N ALA A 293 -0.21 -30.46 0.25
CA ALA A 293 0.91 -31.00 -0.53
C ALA A 293 2.24 -30.81 0.18
N TRP A 294 2.44 -29.65 0.82
CA TRP A 294 3.59 -29.41 1.67
C TRP A 294 3.63 -30.39 2.85
N ALA A 295 2.52 -30.58 3.55
CA ALA A 295 2.45 -31.49 4.71
C ALA A 295 2.76 -32.94 4.32
N ASN A 296 2.28 -33.42 3.15
CA ASN A 296 2.59 -34.75 2.65
C ASN A 296 4.09 -34.96 2.37
N GLY A 297 4.78 -33.91 1.92
CA GLY A 297 6.21 -33.96 1.68
C GLY A 297 7.06 -33.78 2.94
N ALA A 298 6.72 -32.80 3.76
CA ALA A 298 7.43 -32.44 4.98
C ALA A 298 7.15 -33.39 6.15
N LYS A 299 5.97 -34.02 6.15
CA LYS A 299 5.48 -34.95 7.20
C LYS A 299 5.69 -34.37 8.60
N PRO A 300 5.11 -33.18 8.91
CA PRO A 300 5.28 -32.62 10.23
C PRO A 300 4.68 -33.53 11.29
N GLY A 301 5.46 -33.78 12.34
CA GLY A 301 5.03 -34.60 13.47
C GLY A 301 4.00 -33.89 14.34
N SER A 302 3.19 -34.66 15.08
CA SER A 302 2.19 -34.11 16.02
C SER A 302 2.80 -33.33 17.18
N ASP A 303 4.10 -33.50 17.41
CA ASP A 303 4.83 -32.82 18.50
C ASP A 303 5.65 -31.61 17.98
N GLU A 304 5.57 -31.35 16.67
CA GLU A 304 6.25 -30.20 16.10
C GLU A 304 5.50 -28.89 16.34
N VAL A 305 6.29 -27.82 16.47
CA VAL A 305 5.81 -26.46 16.67
C VAL A 305 6.42 -25.58 15.58
N LEU A 306 5.59 -24.84 14.86
CA LEU A 306 6.04 -23.82 13.95
C LEU A 306 6.55 -22.59 14.72
N GLY A 307 7.57 -21.92 14.18
CA GLY A 307 8.15 -20.74 14.81
C GLY A 307 9.16 -21.04 15.91
N GLY A 308 9.35 -22.30 16.30
CA GLY A 308 10.43 -22.75 17.12
C GLY A 308 11.73 -22.78 16.31
N GLY A 309 12.75 -22.11 16.79
CA GLY A 309 14.08 -22.06 16.19
C GLY A 309 15.03 -21.41 17.12
#